data_d70b481e11c0ec42c5a5e8b2f9559219
#
_entry.id   d70b481e11c0ec42c5a5e8b2f9559219
#
_cell.length_a   1.000
_cell.length_b   1.000
_cell.length_c   1.000
_cell.angle_alpha   90.00
_cell.angle_beta   90.00
_cell.angle_gamma   90.00
#
_symmetry.space_group_name_H-M   'P 1'
#
loop_
_entity.id
_entity.type
_entity.pdbx_description
1 polymer ?
#
loop_
_entity_poly.entity_id
_entity_poly.type
_entity_poly.pdbx_seq_one_letter_code
_entity_poly.pdbx_strand_id
1 'polypeptide(L)'
;MDNNLLKARKLLLSGDYTCVVCREETVYTTTHRGVAPLLNWLDEGLDLTDFSAADRVVGRGAAFLYCLLKVKAVHARVMSHPAAEVLKANGIEAYADTFVEGIINRAGTGPCPFEAAVMDIHNVQDALIAIRNTRRQLQKGN
;
A
#
# COMPACT_ATOMS: atom_id res chain seq x y z
N MET A 1 -5.48 11.06 -14.63
CA MET A 1 -4.32 10.38 -14.05
C MET A 1 -3.09 11.23 -14.35
N ASP A 2 -2.33 11.60 -13.34
CA ASP A 2 -1.19 12.49 -13.54
C ASP A 2 0.02 11.78 -14.16
N ASN A 3 0.98 12.57 -14.61
CA ASN A 3 2.18 12.05 -15.28
C ASN A 3 3.05 11.20 -14.34
N ASN A 4 3.10 11.54 -13.06
CA ASN A 4 3.86 10.78 -12.08
C ASN A 4 3.28 9.38 -11.92
N LEU A 5 1.95 9.28 -11.88
CA LEU A 5 1.29 7.98 -11.76
C LEU A 5 1.49 7.13 -13.02
N LEU A 6 1.40 7.74 -14.19
CA LEU A 6 1.66 7.04 -15.46
C LEU A 6 3.09 6.51 -15.50
N LYS A 7 4.06 7.31 -15.07
CA LYS A 7 5.47 6.91 -15.01
C LYS A 7 5.68 5.75 -14.02
N ALA A 8 5.08 5.85 -12.83
CA ALA A 8 5.18 4.81 -11.82
C ALA A 8 4.59 3.47 -12.32
N ARG A 9 3.44 3.53 -12.98
CA ARG A 9 2.80 2.34 -13.57
C ARG A 9 3.68 1.70 -14.65
N LYS A 10 4.24 2.52 -15.53
CA LYS A 10 5.11 2.06 -16.61
C LYS A 10 6.35 1.35 -16.05
N LEU A 11 6.97 1.93 -15.04
CA LEU A 11 8.13 1.32 -14.38
C LEU A 11 7.76 0.00 -13.68
N LEU A 12 6.62 -0.03 -13.02
CA LEU A 12 6.14 -1.25 -12.36
C LEU A 12 5.96 -2.40 -13.37
N LEU A 13 5.38 -2.09 -14.53
CA LEU A 13 5.11 -3.10 -15.55
C LEU A 13 6.39 -3.54 -16.29
N SER A 14 7.38 -2.68 -16.41
CA SER A 14 8.61 -2.98 -17.18
C SER A 14 9.70 -3.64 -16.36
N GLY A 15 9.56 -3.71 -15.04
CA GLY A 15 10.56 -4.30 -14.15
C GLY A 15 9.95 -5.34 -13.22
N ASP A 16 10.80 -5.90 -12.37
CA ASP A 16 10.40 -6.89 -11.37
C ASP A 16 9.97 -6.25 -10.05
N TYR A 17 9.63 -4.97 -10.09
CA TYR A 17 9.24 -4.22 -8.90
C TYR A 17 7.88 -4.67 -8.38
N THR A 18 7.72 -4.59 -7.08
CA THR A 18 6.42 -4.80 -6.41
C THR A 18 5.71 -3.48 -6.15
N CYS A 19 6.48 -2.39 -6.00
CA CYS A 19 5.95 -1.05 -5.77
C CYS A 19 6.92 -0.01 -6.32
N VAL A 20 6.38 1.02 -6.95
CA VAL A 20 7.15 2.16 -7.47
C VAL A 20 6.44 3.43 -7.03
N VAL A 21 7.17 4.36 -6.41
CA VAL A 21 6.65 5.69 -6.10
C VAL A 21 7.48 6.73 -6.82
N CYS A 22 6.82 7.73 -7.36
CA CYS A 22 7.45 8.69 -8.27
C CYS A 22 6.91 10.10 -8.08
N ARG A 23 7.81 11.05 -8.03
CA ARG A 23 7.51 12.48 -8.13
C ARG A 23 8.58 13.13 -9.00
N GLU A 24 8.20 13.51 -10.23
CA GLU A 24 9.11 14.07 -11.21
C GLU A 24 10.33 13.16 -11.43
N GLU A 25 11.54 13.63 -11.14
CA GLU A 25 12.76 12.84 -11.32
C GLU A 25 13.05 11.88 -10.16
N THR A 26 12.38 12.06 -9.03
CA THR A 26 12.61 11.22 -7.85
C THR A 26 11.77 9.96 -7.93
N VAL A 27 12.42 8.81 -7.85
CA VAL A 27 11.78 7.49 -7.94
C VAL A 27 12.33 6.59 -6.85
N TYR A 28 11.44 5.95 -6.09
CA TYR A 28 11.81 4.89 -5.16
C TYR A 28 11.12 3.62 -5.59
N THR A 29 11.83 2.52 -5.53
CA THR A 29 11.32 1.21 -5.94
C THR A 29 11.60 0.17 -4.88
N THR A 30 10.84 -0.91 -4.90
CA THR A 30 11.09 -2.06 -4.03
C THR A 30 10.69 -3.34 -4.75
N THR A 31 11.34 -4.44 -4.37
CA THR A 31 11.02 -5.79 -4.82
C THR A 31 10.45 -6.63 -3.68
N HIS A 32 10.37 -6.07 -2.48
CA HIS A 32 9.81 -6.76 -1.31
C HIS A 32 8.30 -6.71 -1.34
N ARG A 33 7.66 -7.73 -0.78
CA ARG A 33 6.20 -7.88 -0.80
C ARG A 33 5.56 -7.41 0.50
N GLY A 34 4.25 -7.16 0.41
CA GLY A 34 3.41 -6.84 1.54
C GLY A 34 3.62 -5.42 2.04
N VAL A 35 3.37 -5.23 3.32
CA VAL A 35 3.45 -3.91 3.95
C VAL A 35 4.86 -3.53 4.40
N ALA A 36 5.79 -4.49 4.43
CA ALA A 36 7.13 -4.25 4.95
C ALA A 36 7.87 -3.10 4.28
N PRO A 37 7.89 -2.98 2.94
CA PRO A 37 8.59 -1.85 2.32
C PRO A 37 7.97 -0.50 2.69
N LEU A 38 6.65 -0.43 2.81
CA LEU A 38 5.96 0.81 3.19
C LEU A 38 6.28 1.18 4.64
N LEU A 39 6.29 0.21 5.55
CA LEU A 39 6.69 0.42 6.94
C LEU A 39 8.15 0.88 7.03
N ASN A 40 9.03 0.30 6.24
CA ASN A 40 10.44 0.68 6.23
C ASN A 40 10.62 2.13 5.78
N TRP A 41 9.92 2.55 4.71
CA TRP A 41 9.97 3.93 4.26
C TRP A 41 9.46 4.89 5.33
N LEU A 42 8.36 4.51 5.99
CA LEU A 42 7.78 5.32 7.07
C LEU A 42 8.78 5.44 8.25
N ASP A 43 9.42 4.33 8.64
CA ASP A 43 10.39 4.30 9.73
C ASP A 43 11.66 5.11 9.41
N GLU A 44 12.03 5.17 8.14
CA GLU A 44 13.15 5.99 7.67
C GLU A 44 12.81 7.49 7.64
N GLY A 45 11.57 7.85 7.93
CA GLY A 45 11.13 9.24 7.90
C GLY A 45 10.86 9.77 6.51
N LEU A 46 10.66 8.88 5.52
CA LEU A 46 10.39 9.28 4.16
C LEU A 46 9.02 9.93 4.06
N ASP A 47 8.98 11.12 3.47
CA ASP A 47 7.75 11.87 3.20
C ASP A 47 7.46 11.77 1.70
N LEU A 48 6.36 11.13 1.35
CA LEU A 48 5.96 10.93 -0.03
C LEU A 48 4.86 11.90 -0.50
N THR A 49 4.79 13.07 0.12
CA THR A 49 3.86 14.12 -0.30
C THR A 49 4.04 14.41 -1.79
N ASP A 50 2.95 14.44 -2.53
CA ASP A 50 2.88 14.65 -3.98
C ASP A 50 3.47 13.51 -4.83
N PHE A 51 3.93 12.44 -4.23
CA PHE A 51 4.31 11.23 -4.98
C PHE A 51 3.06 10.47 -5.41
N SER A 52 3.16 9.81 -6.54
CA SER A 52 2.16 8.84 -7.00
C SER A 52 2.75 7.45 -6.91
N ALA A 53 1.95 6.49 -6.48
CA ALA A 53 2.39 5.12 -6.23
C ALA A 53 1.72 4.14 -7.20
N ALA A 54 2.50 3.21 -7.73
CA ALA A 54 2.00 2.06 -8.46
C ALA A 54 2.40 0.80 -7.69
N ASP A 55 1.44 -0.08 -7.45
CA ASP A 55 1.63 -1.26 -6.61
C ASP A 55 0.97 -2.46 -7.28
N ARG A 56 1.38 -3.65 -6.92
CA ARG A 56 0.74 -4.87 -7.44
C ARG A 56 -0.56 -5.18 -6.71
N VAL A 57 -0.53 -5.10 -5.38
CA VAL A 57 -1.68 -5.44 -4.54
C VAL A 57 -1.77 -4.45 -3.38
N VAL A 58 -2.94 -3.83 -3.23
CA VAL A 58 -3.17 -2.89 -2.12
C VAL A 58 -4.39 -3.34 -1.34
N GLY A 59 -4.15 -3.80 -0.12
CA GLY A 59 -5.18 -4.06 0.87
C GLY A 59 -5.35 -2.88 1.82
N ARG A 60 -6.30 -3.01 2.75
CA ARG A 60 -6.63 -1.94 3.69
C ARG A 60 -5.43 -1.52 4.56
N GLY A 61 -4.58 -2.49 4.97
CA GLY A 61 -3.37 -2.16 5.74
C GLY A 61 -2.40 -1.29 4.96
N ALA A 62 -2.10 -1.68 3.72
CA ALA A 62 -1.23 -0.89 2.85
C ALA A 62 -1.81 0.51 2.59
N ALA A 63 -3.14 0.60 2.42
CA ALA A 63 -3.81 1.88 2.21
C ALA A 63 -3.56 2.85 3.36
N PHE A 64 -3.66 2.39 4.60
CA PHE A 64 -3.36 3.22 5.77
C PHE A 64 -1.90 3.70 5.76
N LEU A 65 -0.97 2.85 5.35
CA LEU A 65 0.45 3.24 5.27
C LEU A 65 0.68 4.28 4.18
N TYR A 66 0.01 4.16 3.04
CA TYR A 66 0.05 5.21 2.01
C TYR A 66 -0.50 6.54 2.54
N CYS A 67 -1.54 6.50 3.36
CA CYS A 67 -2.06 7.73 4.00
C CYS A 67 -1.00 8.37 4.90
N LEU A 68 -0.29 7.58 5.69
CA LEU A 68 0.76 8.06 6.57
C LEU A 68 1.97 8.59 5.80
N LEU A 69 2.29 7.99 4.65
CA LEU A 69 3.35 8.45 3.75
C LEU A 69 2.94 9.67 2.93
N LYS A 70 1.64 9.97 2.90
CA LYS A 70 1.06 11.18 2.27
C LYS A 70 1.14 11.19 0.75
N VAL A 71 1.08 10.03 0.10
CA VAL A 71 1.04 9.99 -1.36
C VAL A 71 -0.22 10.66 -1.90
N LYS A 72 -0.15 11.15 -3.12
CA LYS A 72 -1.24 11.85 -3.78
C LYS A 72 -2.23 10.88 -4.44
N ALA A 73 -1.71 9.81 -5.03
CA ALA A 73 -2.49 8.85 -5.79
C ALA A 73 -1.86 7.47 -5.72
N VAL A 74 -2.71 6.44 -5.78
CA VAL A 74 -2.28 5.04 -5.80
C VAL A 74 -3.01 4.33 -6.93
N HIS A 75 -2.25 3.61 -7.76
CA HIS A 75 -2.81 2.67 -8.72
C HIS A 75 -2.29 1.28 -8.36
N ALA A 76 -3.18 0.31 -8.21
CA ALA A 76 -2.81 -1.07 -7.95
C ALA A 76 -3.32 -1.96 -9.07
N ARG A 77 -2.64 -3.07 -9.33
CA ARG A 77 -3.18 -4.08 -10.23
C ARG A 77 -4.42 -4.71 -9.59
N VAL A 78 -4.36 -4.99 -8.28
CA VAL A 78 -5.50 -5.48 -7.50
C VAL A 78 -5.61 -4.62 -6.24
N MET A 79 -6.80 -4.10 -5.97
CA MET A 79 -7.07 -3.29 -4.77
C MET A 79 -8.36 -3.78 -4.13
N SER A 80 -8.36 -3.91 -2.81
CA SER A 80 -9.59 -4.25 -2.12
C SER A 80 -10.50 -3.02 -2.02
N HIS A 81 -11.82 -3.24 -1.99
CA HIS A 81 -12.77 -2.15 -1.74
C HIS A 81 -12.51 -1.45 -0.40
N PRO A 82 -12.21 -2.19 0.71
CA PRO A 82 -11.83 -1.53 1.96
C PRO A 82 -10.59 -0.63 1.83
N ALA A 83 -9.62 -1.01 1.00
CA ALA A 83 -8.43 -0.18 0.75
C ALA A 83 -8.81 1.11 0.03
N ALA A 84 -9.62 1.01 -1.01
CA ALA A 84 -10.08 2.17 -1.77
C ALA A 84 -10.85 3.16 -0.88
N GLU A 85 -11.67 2.65 0.03
CA GLU A 85 -12.41 3.45 1.01
C GLU A 85 -11.47 4.29 1.87
N VAL A 86 -10.41 3.67 2.40
CA VAL A 86 -9.41 4.36 3.23
C VAL A 86 -8.70 5.45 2.43
N LEU A 87 -8.26 5.14 1.23
CA LEU A 87 -7.55 6.09 0.39
C LEU A 87 -8.43 7.31 0.08
N LYS A 88 -9.66 7.06 -0.37
CA LYS A 88 -10.60 8.14 -0.73
C LYS A 88 -10.98 8.99 0.48
N ALA A 89 -11.19 8.37 1.65
CA ALA A 89 -11.51 9.07 2.88
C ALA A 89 -10.38 10.02 3.31
N ASN A 90 -9.15 9.76 2.89
CA ASN A 90 -7.97 10.56 3.21
C ASN A 90 -7.51 11.44 2.04
N GLY A 91 -8.36 11.64 1.04
CA GLY A 91 -8.08 12.53 -0.08
C GLY A 91 -7.09 12.00 -1.10
N ILE A 92 -6.85 10.70 -1.12
CA ILE A 92 -5.92 10.06 -2.05
C ILE A 92 -6.71 9.45 -3.21
N GLU A 93 -6.29 9.74 -4.43
CA GLU A 93 -6.91 9.14 -5.62
C GLU A 93 -6.57 7.66 -5.68
N ALA A 94 -7.57 6.82 -5.87
CA ALA A 94 -7.43 5.37 -5.86
C ALA A 94 -7.89 4.78 -7.19
N TYR A 95 -7.00 4.05 -7.84
CA TYR A 95 -7.25 3.38 -9.12
C TYR A 95 -6.81 1.93 -9.03
N ALA A 96 -7.45 1.06 -9.78
CA ALA A 96 -7.03 -0.35 -9.88
C ALA A 96 -7.47 -0.95 -11.21
N ASP A 97 -6.71 -1.94 -11.66
CA ASP A 97 -7.14 -2.76 -12.79
C ASP A 97 -8.31 -3.64 -12.37
N THR A 98 -8.26 -4.18 -11.16
CA THR A 98 -9.32 -5.03 -10.58
C THR A 98 -9.54 -4.66 -9.12
N PHE A 99 -10.81 -4.42 -8.76
CA PHE A 99 -11.22 -4.26 -7.36
C PHE A 99 -11.79 -5.57 -6.85
N VAL A 100 -11.44 -5.94 -5.61
CA VAL A 100 -11.88 -7.17 -4.96
C VAL A 100 -12.45 -6.88 -3.57
N GLU A 101 -13.20 -7.84 -3.01
CA GLU A 101 -13.81 -7.67 -1.69
C GLU A 101 -12.76 -7.64 -0.57
N GLY A 102 -11.70 -8.42 -0.72
CA GLY A 102 -10.62 -8.49 0.25
C GLY A 102 -9.40 -9.17 -0.34
N ILE A 103 -8.27 -8.94 0.27
CA ILE A 103 -7.01 -9.55 -0.15
C ILE A 103 -6.86 -10.91 0.53
N ILE A 104 -6.50 -11.92 -0.25
CA ILE A 104 -6.26 -13.28 0.22
C ILE A 104 -4.76 -13.42 0.56
N ASN A 105 -4.45 -14.18 1.62
CA ASN A 105 -3.07 -14.44 2.00
C ASN A 105 -2.35 -15.28 0.92
N ARG A 106 -1.03 -15.39 1.02
CA ARG A 106 -0.22 -16.11 0.01
C ARG A 106 -0.57 -17.58 -0.12
N ALA A 107 -0.98 -18.21 0.98
CA ALA A 107 -1.36 -19.62 1.00
C ALA A 107 -2.73 -19.88 0.37
N GLY A 108 -3.52 -18.84 0.14
CA GLY A 108 -4.88 -18.97 -0.38
C GLY A 108 -5.88 -19.54 0.60
N THR A 109 -5.54 -19.55 1.88
CA THR A 109 -6.35 -20.20 2.93
C THR A 109 -7.25 -19.24 3.69
N GLY A 110 -7.08 -17.93 3.52
CA GLY A 110 -7.87 -16.94 4.23
C GLY A 110 -7.44 -15.52 3.93
N PRO A 111 -7.96 -14.53 4.66
CA PRO A 111 -7.65 -13.13 4.41
C PRO A 111 -6.20 -12.77 4.75
N CYS A 112 -5.70 -11.75 4.08
CA CYS A 112 -4.40 -11.17 4.40
C CYS A 112 -4.42 -10.68 5.87
N PRO A 113 -3.44 -11.10 6.70
CA PRO A 113 -3.42 -10.71 8.12
C PRO A 113 -3.41 -9.20 8.34
N PHE A 114 -2.75 -8.45 7.47
CA PHE A 114 -2.66 -7.00 7.60
C PHE A 114 -3.99 -6.32 7.24
N GLU A 115 -4.71 -6.83 6.27
CA GLU A 115 -6.04 -6.32 5.95
C GLU A 115 -7.02 -6.65 7.08
N ALA A 116 -7.01 -7.89 7.55
CA ALA A 116 -7.87 -8.34 8.64
C ALA A 116 -7.65 -7.54 9.92
N ALA A 117 -6.38 -7.24 10.25
CA ALA A 117 -6.03 -6.51 11.47
C ALA A 117 -6.64 -5.11 11.56
N VAL A 118 -6.94 -4.48 10.42
CA VAL A 118 -7.42 -3.11 10.37
C VAL A 118 -8.84 -2.97 9.82
N MET A 119 -9.57 -4.06 9.66
CA MET A 119 -10.91 -4.04 9.06
C MET A 119 -11.88 -3.12 9.80
N ASP A 120 -11.81 -3.07 11.11
CA ASP A 120 -12.70 -2.25 11.94
C ASP A 120 -12.03 -0.97 12.44
N ILE A 121 -10.84 -0.66 11.93
CA ILE A 121 -10.09 0.52 12.32
C ILE A 121 -10.29 1.61 11.26
N HIS A 122 -10.56 2.84 11.73
CA HIS A 122 -10.81 3.99 10.85
C HIS A 122 -9.81 5.12 11.04
N ASN A 123 -8.92 5.01 12.01
CA ASN A 123 -7.91 6.00 12.36
C ASN A 123 -6.53 5.52 11.94
N VAL A 124 -5.76 6.40 11.25
CA VAL A 124 -4.45 6.01 10.70
C VAL A 124 -3.44 5.63 11.79
N GLN A 125 -3.48 6.28 12.94
CA GLN A 125 -2.53 5.99 14.04
C GLN A 125 -2.85 4.63 14.68
N ASP A 126 -4.11 4.33 14.91
CA ASP A 126 -4.53 3.03 15.43
C ASP A 126 -4.22 1.91 14.44
N ALA A 127 -4.36 2.19 13.14
CA ALA A 127 -4.01 1.25 12.08
C ALA A 127 -2.51 0.93 12.11
N LEU A 128 -1.66 1.95 12.29
CA LEU A 128 -0.22 1.75 12.36
C LEU A 128 0.15 0.83 13.52
N ILE A 129 -0.45 1.04 14.68
CA ILE A 129 -0.22 0.19 15.86
C ILE A 129 -0.61 -1.26 15.55
N ALA A 130 -1.80 -1.47 14.97
CA ALA A 130 -2.28 -2.81 14.62
C ALA A 130 -1.37 -3.50 13.60
N ILE A 131 -0.92 -2.76 12.58
CA ILE A 131 -0.02 -3.28 11.54
C ILE A 131 1.32 -3.69 12.13
N ARG A 132 1.90 -2.85 12.99
CA ARG A 132 3.17 -3.17 13.67
C ARG A 132 3.05 -4.39 14.56
N ASN A 133 1.96 -4.51 15.29
CA ASN A 133 1.69 -5.67 16.14
C ASN A 133 1.54 -6.94 15.32
N THR A 134 0.82 -6.86 14.20
CA THR A 134 0.64 -7.99 13.28
C THR A 134 1.97 -8.45 12.70
N ARG A 135 2.81 -7.51 12.24
CA ARG A 135 4.14 -7.83 11.72
C ARG A 135 4.99 -8.54 12.77
N ARG A 136 4.96 -8.05 14.01
CA ARG A 136 5.71 -8.63 15.12
C ARG A 136 5.25 -10.06 15.42
N GLN A 137 3.94 -10.31 15.43
CA GLN A 137 3.37 -11.63 15.65
C GLN A 137 3.77 -12.61 14.54
N LEU A 138 3.74 -12.17 13.28
CA LEU A 138 4.15 -13.00 12.16
C LEU A 138 5.64 -13.36 12.22
N GLN A 139 6.48 -12.43 12.65
CA GLN A 139 7.91 -12.68 12.82
C GLN A 139 8.18 -13.68 13.96
N LYS A 140 7.39 -13.65 15.03
CA LYS A 140 7.52 -14.58 16.16
C LYS A 140 7.00 -15.98 15.84
N GLY A 141 6.04 -16.08 14.94
CA GLY A 141 5.41 -17.35 14.57
C GLY A 141 6.28 -18.25 13.69
N ASN A 142 7.45 -17.80 13.33
CA ASN A 142 8.39 -18.56 12.48
C ASN A 142 9.53 -19.18 13.33
#